data_82edad61d9c4d35204ada1cba70039e7
#
_entry.id   82edad61d9c4d35204ada1cba70039e7
#
_cell.length_a   1.000
_cell.length_b   1.000
_cell.length_c   1.000
_cell.angle_alpha   90.00
_cell.angle_beta   90.00
_cell.angle_gamma   90.00
#
_symmetry.space_group_name_H-M   'P 1'
#
loop_
_entity.id
_entity.type
_entity.pdbx_description
1 polymer ?
#
loop_
_entity_poly.entity_id
_entity_poly.type
_entity_poly.pdbx_seq_one_letter_code
_entity_poly.pdbx_strand_id
1 'polypeptide(L)'
;HMNFTAAAEELHITQPAVSQHIRFLEKKYGAELFVRDGKRLELTRAGEILKRTMITMENDQRAMEKRMRESGNAVRTLTMGVTMTIGEYAVTGPLARYLNLHPDVNVCLRFSNTDRLLEAIRAGEMDLALSEGYIRSEEFDTELFRRERYIPVCAAGHALPAGKQKLKDLLGERLILR
;
A
#
# COMPACT_ATOMS: atom_id res chain seq x y z
N HIS A 1 -5.83 -14.91 8.76
CA HIS A 1 -5.43 -16.22 9.27
C HIS A 1 -5.76 -17.31 8.24
N MET A 2 -4.79 -18.19 7.96
CA MET A 2 -5.02 -19.43 7.18
C MET A 2 -5.29 -20.60 8.12
N ASN A 3 -6.03 -20.32 9.20
CA ASN A 3 -6.39 -21.29 10.23
C ASN A 3 -7.74 -20.88 10.85
N PHE A 4 -8.76 -21.73 10.69
CA PHE A 4 -10.11 -21.44 11.19
C PHE A 4 -10.20 -21.39 12.72
N THR A 5 -9.33 -22.11 13.43
CA THR A 5 -9.28 -22.06 14.90
C THR A 5 -8.74 -20.71 15.37
N ALA A 6 -7.62 -20.26 14.80
CA ALA A 6 -7.07 -18.94 15.13
C ALA A 6 -8.04 -17.80 14.76
N ALA A 7 -8.73 -17.91 13.63
CA ALA A 7 -9.76 -16.94 13.24
C ALA A 7 -10.96 -16.93 14.22
N ALA A 8 -11.36 -18.11 14.73
CA ALA A 8 -12.43 -18.21 15.71
C ALA A 8 -12.07 -17.55 17.06
N GLU A 9 -10.84 -17.74 17.50
CA GLU A 9 -10.30 -17.13 18.71
C GLU A 9 -10.29 -15.59 18.61
N GLU A 10 -9.79 -15.07 17.48
CA GLU A 10 -9.75 -13.61 17.23
C GLU A 10 -11.14 -12.99 17.15
N LEU A 11 -12.09 -13.69 16.51
CA LEU A 11 -13.47 -13.24 16.37
C LEU A 11 -14.34 -13.51 17.63
N HIS A 12 -13.77 -14.14 18.66
CA HIS A 12 -14.50 -14.54 19.88
C HIS A 12 -15.75 -15.41 19.60
N ILE A 13 -15.64 -16.30 18.61
CA ILE A 13 -16.68 -17.26 18.23
C ILE A 13 -16.10 -18.68 18.17
N THR A 14 -16.94 -19.69 17.92
CA THR A 14 -16.48 -21.06 17.82
C THR A 14 -15.97 -21.38 16.41
N GLN A 15 -14.99 -22.31 16.30
CA GLN A 15 -14.51 -22.78 15.01
C GLN A 15 -15.63 -23.37 14.11
N PRO A 16 -16.62 -24.13 14.62
CA PRO A 16 -17.78 -24.52 13.82
C PRO A 16 -18.57 -23.35 13.23
N ALA A 17 -18.71 -22.24 13.97
CA ALA A 17 -19.38 -21.04 13.47
C ALA A 17 -18.60 -20.42 12.30
N VAL A 18 -17.26 -20.30 12.41
CA VAL A 18 -16.42 -19.84 11.29
C VAL A 18 -16.65 -20.75 10.06
N SER A 19 -16.58 -22.07 10.24
CA SER A 19 -16.81 -23.01 9.13
C SER A 19 -18.19 -22.87 8.51
N GLN A 20 -19.22 -22.61 9.32
CA GLN A 20 -20.59 -22.38 8.84
C GLN A 20 -20.68 -21.10 8.02
N HIS A 21 -20.06 -20.00 8.48
CA HIS A 21 -20.03 -18.74 7.73
C HIS A 21 -19.31 -18.89 6.38
N ILE A 22 -18.18 -19.60 6.35
CA ILE A 22 -17.49 -19.89 5.09
C ILE A 22 -18.38 -20.68 4.13
N ARG A 23 -18.98 -21.78 4.58
CA ARG A 23 -19.90 -22.57 3.74
C ARG A 23 -21.09 -21.74 3.24
N PHE A 24 -21.61 -20.84 4.07
CA PHE A 24 -22.68 -19.93 3.67
C PHE A 24 -22.23 -19.03 2.51
N LEU A 25 -21.02 -18.44 2.60
CA LEU A 25 -20.46 -17.59 1.55
C LEU A 25 -20.20 -18.40 0.27
N GLU A 26 -19.63 -19.60 0.39
CA GLU A 26 -19.39 -20.50 -0.75
C GLU A 26 -20.69 -20.86 -1.47
N LYS A 27 -21.75 -21.18 -0.70
CA LYS A 27 -23.08 -21.43 -1.25
C LYS A 27 -23.68 -20.19 -1.90
N LYS A 28 -23.52 -19.03 -1.26
CA LYS A 28 -24.06 -17.75 -1.76
C LYS A 28 -23.42 -17.34 -3.09
N TYR A 29 -22.12 -17.53 -3.25
CA TYR A 29 -21.36 -17.13 -4.44
C TYR A 29 -21.15 -18.27 -5.43
N GLY A 30 -21.55 -19.51 -5.10
CA GLY A 30 -21.43 -20.67 -5.96
C GLY A 30 -19.98 -21.07 -6.25
N ALA A 31 -19.05 -20.76 -5.36
CA ALA A 31 -17.62 -21.03 -5.53
C ALA A 31 -16.97 -21.42 -4.21
N GLU A 32 -16.04 -22.36 -4.26
CA GLU A 32 -15.19 -22.68 -3.11
C GLU A 32 -14.23 -21.50 -2.87
N LEU A 33 -14.12 -21.07 -1.63
CA LEU A 33 -13.24 -19.96 -1.22
C LEU A 33 -11.90 -20.46 -0.69
N PHE A 34 -11.87 -21.67 -0.17
CA PHE A 34 -10.67 -22.31 0.38
C PHE A 34 -10.45 -23.68 -0.23
N VAL A 35 -9.19 -24.03 -0.39
CA VAL A 35 -8.72 -25.35 -0.80
C VAL A 35 -7.69 -25.86 0.21
N ARG A 36 -7.66 -27.18 0.41
CA ARG A 36 -6.61 -27.81 1.22
C ARG A 36 -5.55 -28.42 0.30
N ASP A 37 -4.33 -27.96 0.45
CA ASP A 37 -3.17 -28.62 -0.11
C ASP A 37 -2.41 -29.33 1.02
N GLY A 38 -2.67 -30.63 1.15
CA GLY A 38 -2.18 -31.44 2.26
C GLY A 38 -2.67 -30.92 3.63
N LYS A 39 -1.75 -30.40 4.44
CA LYS A 39 -2.05 -29.83 5.76
C LYS A 39 -2.28 -28.30 5.72
N ARG A 40 -2.07 -27.66 4.58
CA ARG A 40 -2.21 -26.20 4.43
C ARG A 40 -3.59 -25.84 3.92
N LEU A 41 -4.13 -24.78 4.46
CA LEU A 41 -5.35 -24.15 3.98
C LEU A 41 -4.94 -22.96 3.10
N GLU A 42 -5.42 -22.91 1.86
CA GLU A 42 -5.09 -21.84 0.91
C GLU A 42 -6.38 -21.24 0.34
N LEU A 43 -6.31 -19.99 -0.09
CA LEU A 43 -7.41 -19.36 -0.79
C LEU A 43 -7.45 -19.83 -2.24
N THR A 44 -8.65 -20.08 -2.74
CA THR A 44 -8.89 -20.21 -4.16
C THR A 44 -8.82 -18.84 -4.85
N ARG A 45 -8.85 -18.80 -6.18
CA ARG A 45 -8.99 -17.54 -6.92
C ARG A 45 -10.26 -16.77 -6.49
N ALA A 46 -11.36 -17.46 -6.26
CA ALA A 46 -12.60 -16.86 -5.76
C ALA A 46 -12.42 -16.31 -4.34
N GLY A 47 -11.70 -17.04 -3.47
CA GLY A 47 -11.34 -16.61 -2.13
C GLY A 47 -10.48 -15.33 -2.14
N GLU A 48 -9.50 -15.24 -3.03
CA GLU A 48 -8.67 -14.04 -3.17
C GLU A 48 -9.49 -12.83 -3.65
N ILE A 49 -10.40 -13.03 -4.61
CA ILE A 49 -11.30 -11.96 -5.07
C ILE A 49 -12.17 -11.47 -3.91
N LEU A 50 -12.80 -12.39 -3.19
CA LEU A 50 -13.66 -12.03 -2.06
C LEU A 50 -12.88 -11.31 -0.97
N LYS A 51 -11.70 -11.81 -0.59
CA LYS A 51 -10.82 -11.18 0.40
C LYS A 51 -10.50 -9.73 0.03
N ARG A 52 -10.05 -9.48 -1.21
CA ARG A 52 -9.74 -8.13 -1.68
C ARG A 52 -10.96 -7.22 -1.62
N THR A 53 -12.10 -7.71 -2.09
CA THR A 53 -13.36 -6.94 -2.06
C THR A 53 -13.77 -6.60 -0.62
N MET A 54 -13.66 -7.55 0.31
CA MET A 54 -14.00 -7.30 1.71
C MET A 54 -13.07 -6.27 2.36
N ILE A 55 -11.76 -6.31 2.08
CA ILE A 55 -10.80 -5.30 2.55
C ILE A 55 -11.18 -3.91 2.02
N THR A 56 -11.53 -3.80 0.73
CA THR A 56 -11.97 -2.53 0.14
C THR A 56 -13.25 -2.01 0.82
N MET A 57 -14.24 -2.88 1.01
CA MET A 57 -15.49 -2.51 1.69
C MET A 57 -15.27 -2.06 3.14
N GLU A 58 -14.38 -2.71 3.88
CA GLU A 58 -14.02 -2.32 5.24
C GLU A 58 -13.33 -0.94 5.27
N ASN A 59 -12.42 -0.70 4.32
CA ASN A 59 -11.76 0.60 4.20
C ASN A 59 -12.74 1.71 3.82
N ASP A 60 -13.66 1.44 2.89
CA ASP A 60 -14.72 2.38 2.51
C ASP A 60 -15.63 2.72 3.70
N GLN A 61 -15.98 1.71 4.49
CA GLN A 61 -16.74 1.91 5.72
C GLN A 61 -15.98 2.81 6.72
N ARG A 62 -14.71 2.54 6.98
CA ARG A 62 -13.87 3.37 7.86
C ARG A 62 -13.76 4.81 7.34
N ALA A 63 -13.57 4.97 6.02
CA ALA A 63 -13.53 6.29 5.39
C ALA A 63 -14.86 7.04 5.54
N MET A 64 -15.98 6.35 5.35
CA MET A 64 -17.31 6.90 5.58
C MET A 64 -17.49 7.34 7.04
N GLU A 65 -17.16 6.48 8.00
CA GLU A 65 -17.25 6.81 9.44
C GLU A 65 -16.39 8.02 9.81
N LYS A 66 -15.16 8.11 9.25
CA LYS A 66 -14.27 9.27 9.40
C LYS A 66 -14.94 10.54 8.88
N ARG A 67 -15.46 10.50 7.64
CA ARG A 67 -16.16 11.63 7.02
C ARG A 67 -17.41 12.05 7.79
N MET A 68 -18.16 11.09 8.34
CA MET A 68 -19.32 11.39 9.18
C MET A 68 -18.93 12.09 10.47
N ARG A 69 -17.86 11.65 11.13
CA ARG A 69 -17.32 12.33 12.32
C ARG A 69 -16.80 13.75 12.01
N GLU A 70 -16.21 13.92 10.84
CA GLU A 70 -15.65 15.20 10.38
C GLU A 70 -16.71 16.13 9.76
N SER A 71 -17.93 15.65 9.49
CA SER A 71 -18.99 16.44 8.81
C SER A 71 -19.44 17.67 9.57
N GLY A 72 -19.18 17.74 10.89
CA GLY A 72 -19.42 18.93 11.73
C GLY A 72 -18.20 19.85 11.88
N ASN A 73 -17.03 19.48 11.38
CA ASN A 73 -15.79 20.23 11.48
C ASN A 73 -15.49 20.93 10.17
N ALA A 74 -15.12 22.22 10.23
CA ALA A 74 -14.70 22.99 9.05
C ALA A 74 -13.39 22.51 8.43
N VAL A 75 -12.63 21.66 9.14
CA VAL A 75 -11.29 21.23 8.75
C VAL A 75 -11.27 19.74 8.43
N ARG A 76 -10.83 19.39 7.22
CA ARG A 76 -10.66 18.02 6.75
C ARG A 76 -9.22 17.58 6.98
N THR A 77 -9.02 16.34 7.48
CA THR A 77 -7.67 15.79 7.67
C THR A 77 -7.37 14.72 6.61
N LEU A 78 -6.32 14.97 5.82
CA LEU A 78 -5.74 14.03 4.87
C LEU A 78 -4.50 13.38 5.49
N THR A 79 -4.50 12.06 5.62
CA THR A 79 -3.32 11.31 6.08
C THR A 79 -2.57 10.76 4.87
N MET A 80 -1.36 11.27 4.64
CA MET A 80 -0.51 10.92 3.49
C MET A 80 0.76 10.22 3.97
N GLY A 81 1.06 9.06 3.37
CA GLY A 81 2.33 8.36 3.54
C GLY A 81 3.33 8.73 2.46
N VAL A 82 4.59 8.90 2.83
CA VAL A 82 5.67 9.16 1.86
C VAL A 82 6.93 8.40 2.24
N THR A 83 7.70 7.96 1.23
CA THR A 83 9.07 7.53 1.48
C THR A 83 9.97 8.72 1.78
N MET A 84 11.12 8.48 2.43
CA MET A 84 12.03 9.56 2.86
C MET A 84 12.43 10.47 1.70
N THR A 85 12.84 9.90 0.58
CA THR A 85 13.29 10.67 -0.60
C THR A 85 12.18 11.54 -1.18
N ILE A 86 10.96 10.97 -1.32
CA ILE A 86 9.82 11.71 -1.85
C ILE A 86 9.40 12.81 -0.89
N GLY A 87 9.34 12.52 0.41
CA GLY A 87 8.96 13.47 1.43
C GLY A 87 9.91 14.66 1.50
N GLU A 88 11.21 14.40 1.39
CA GLU A 88 12.24 15.44 1.49
C GLU A 88 12.34 16.29 0.21
N TYR A 89 12.30 15.66 -0.97
CA TYR A 89 12.67 16.36 -2.22
C TYR A 89 11.52 16.58 -3.21
N ALA A 90 10.43 15.85 -3.12
CA ALA A 90 9.40 15.89 -4.16
C ALA A 90 8.05 16.47 -3.70
N VAL A 91 7.61 16.19 -2.47
CA VAL A 91 6.25 16.50 -2.04
C VAL A 91 6.13 17.88 -1.40
N THR A 92 7.18 18.40 -0.79
CA THR A 92 7.14 19.62 0.04
C THR A 92 6.60 20.84 -0.73
N GLY A 93 7.10 21.10 -1.93
CA GLY A 93 6.66 22.23 -2.74
C GLY A 93 5.21 22.13 -3.23
N PRO A 94 4.80 21.02 -3.85
CA PRO A 94 3.41 20.80 -4.24
C PRO A 94 2.44 20.85 -3.04
N LEU A 95 2.81 20.24 -1.91
CA LEU A 95 1.99 20.22 -0.71
C LEU A 95 1.80 21.62 -0.12
N ALA A 96 2.86 22.43 -0.04
CA ALA A 96 2.77 23.81 0.44
C ALA A 96 1.81 24.64 -0.42
N ARG A 97 1.87 24.48 -1.76
CA ARG A 97 0.93 25.15 -2.66
C ARG A 97 -0.50 24.69 -2.46
N TYR A 98 -0.69 23.40 -2.29
CA TYR A 98 -2.02 22.82 -2.04
C TYR A 98 -2.64 23.38 -0.75
N LEU A 99 -1.89 23.40 0.34
CA LEU A 99 -2.35 23.90 1.65
C LEU A 99 -2.67 25.42 1.61
N ASN A 100 -1.92 26.20 0.84
CA ASN A 100 -2.24 27.61 0.64
C ASN A 100 -3.56 27.85 -0.11
N LEU A 101 -3.93 26.93 -1.00
CA LEU A 101 -5.20 27.01 -1.76
C LEU A 101 -6.38 26.38 -0.99
N HIS A 102 -6.10 25.51 -0.02
CA HIS A 102 -7.09 24.76 0.75
C HIS A 102 -6.86 24.92 2.25
N PRO A 103 -7.14 26.09 2.84
CA PRO A 103 -6.90 26.36 4.27
C PRO A 103 -7.81 25.53 5.20
N ASP A 104 -8.85 24.92 4.65
CA ASP A 104 -9.76 23.99 5.32
C ASP A 104 -9.22 22.55 5.39
N VAL A 105 -8.02 22.29 4.86
CA VAL A 105 -7.40 20.96 4.86
C VAL A 105 -6.19 20.93 5.77
N ASN A 106 -6.16 19.96 6.68
CA ASN A 106 -4.95 19.55 7.39
C ASN A 106 -4.34 18.34 6.72
N VAL A 107 -3.02 18.31 6.59
CA VAL A 107 -2.30 17.14 6.09
C VAL A 107 -1.40 16.58 7.17
N CYS A 108 -1.63 15.32 7.50
CA CYS A 108 -0.75 14.53 8.35
C CYS A 108 0.20 13.73 7.45
N LEU A 109 1.48 14.12 7.41
CA LEU A 109 2.50 13.44 6.61
C LEU A 109 3.22 12.40 7.45
N ARG A 110 3.19 11.13 7.02
CA ARG A 110 3.88 10.01 7.69
C ARG A 110 4.99 9.47 6.79
N PHE A 111 6.19 9.33 7.36
CA PHE A 111 7.35 8.79 6.68
C PHE A 111 7.51 7.30 6.98
N SER A 112 7.66 6.49 5.94
CA SER A 112 7.96 5.07 6.09
C SER A 112 8.58 4.48 4.81
N ASN A 113 8.93 3.19 4.83
CA ASN A 113 9.28 2.46 3.62
C ASN A 113 8.01 2.05 2.84
N THR A 114 8.20 1.68 1.57
CA THR A 114 7.11 1.32 0.66
C THR A 114 6.21 0.23 1.24
N ASP A 115 6.77 -0.86 1.78
CA ASP A 115 5.98 -1.99 2.28
C ASP A 115 5.04 -1.58 3.42
N ARG A 116 5.55 -0.83 4.40
CA ARG A 116 4.75 -0.31 5.51
C ARG A 116 3.70 0.70 5.06
N LEU A 117 4.01 1.53 4.06
CA LEU A 117 3.02 2.44 3.49
C LEU A 117 1.88 1.67 2.83
N LEU A 118 2.19 0.63 2.06
CA LEU A 118 1.18 -0.22 1.44
C LEU A 118 0.33 -0.99 2.47
N GLU A 119 0.96 -1.48 3.55
CA GLU A 119 0.23 -2.09 4.66
C GLU A 119 -0.72 -1.10 5.34
N ALA A 120 -0.28 0.14 5.59
CA ALA A 120 -1.11 1.16 6.20
C ALA A 120 -2.29 1.60 5.29
N ILE A 121 -2.08 1.66 3.97
CA ILE A 121 -3.18 1.85 3.00
C ILE A 121 -4.18 0.68 3.08
N ARG A 122 -3.69 -0.58 3.10
CA ARG A 122 -4.57 -1.75 3.24
C ARG A 122 -5.37 -1.72 4.54
N ALA A 123 -4.75 -1.27 5.62
CA ALA A 123 -5.39 -1.13 6.93
C ALA A 123 -6.35 0.08 7.02
N GLY A 124 -6.43 0.93 5.97
CA GLY A 124 -7.24 2.16 6.02
C GLY A 124 -6.71 3.22 6.98
N GLU A 125 -5.43 3.14 7.36
CA GLU A 125 -4.77 4.09 8.25
C GLU A 125 -4.26 5.33 7.52
N MET A 126 -4.20 5.27 6.19
CA MET A 126 -3.79 6.35 5.30
C MET A 126 -4.77 6.50 4.15
N ASP A 127 -4.98 7.73 3.72
CA ASP A 127 -5.85 8.06 2.59
C ASP A 127 -5.11 7.88 1.25
N LEU A 128 -3.80 8.18 1.22
CA LEU A 128 -2.93 7.98 0.06
C LEU A 128 -1.46 7.80 0.48
N ALA A 129 -0.65 7.26 -0.43
CA ALA A 129 0.79 7.19 -0.26
C ALA A 129 1.54 7.53 -1.56
N LEU A 130 2.71 8.17 -1.41
CA LEU A 130 3.66 8.36 -2.51
C LEU A 130 4.91 7.54 -2.23
N SER A 131 5.26 6.69 -3.17
CA SER A 131 6.38 5.76 -3.05
C SER A 131 7.16 5.67 -4.36
N GLU A 132 8.43 5.31 -4.27
CA GLU A 132 9.23 4.95 -5.44
C GLU A 132 9.06 3.47 -5.78
N GLY A 133 9.37 3.14 -7.03
CA GLY A 133 9.42 1.76 -7.51
C GLY A 133 8.14 1.29 -8.16
N TYR A 134 8.08 -0.01 -8.39
CA TYR A 134 6.93 -0.65 -9.01
C TYR A 134 5.97 -1.15 -7.94
N ILE A 135 4.74 -0.69 -8.00
CA ILE A 135 3.64 -1.17 -7.15
C ILE A 135 2.69 -2.00 -8.00
N ARG A 136 2.31 -3.17 -7.52
CA ARG A 136 1.32 -4.02 -8.22
C ARG A 136 -0.03 -3.31 -8.20
N SER A 137 -0.49 -2.88 -9.38
CA SER A 137 -1.75 -2.15 -9.56
C SER A 137 -3.01 -2.99 -9.32
N GLU A 138 -2.88 -4.31 -9.19
CA GLU A 138 -4.02 -5.20 -8.95
C GLU A 138 -4.67 -5.01 -7.57
N GLU A 139 -3.91 -4.49 -6.61
CA GLU A 139 -4.38 -4.28 -5.22
C GLU A 139 -4.67 -2.82 -4.90
N PHE A 140 -4.12 -1.88 -5.67
CA PHE A 140 -4.19 -0.46 -5.39
C PHE A 140 -4.55 0.31 -6.64
N ASP A 141 -5.32 1.37 -6.46
CA ASP A 141 -5.46 2.39 -7.48
C ASP A 141 -4.19 3.22 -7.53
N THR A 142 -3.48 3.17 -8.64
CA THR A 142 -2.14 3.77 -8.76
C THR A 142 -2.07 4.78 -9.88
N GLU A 143 -1.47 5.93 -9.60
CA GLU A 143 -1.21 6.99 -10.57
C GLU A 143 0.27 7.33 -10.61
N LEU A 144 0.79 7.55 -11.82
CA LEU A 144 2.18 7.96 -12.00
C LEU A 144 2.33 9.45 -11.68
N PHE A 145 2.92 9.75 -10.52
CA PHE A 145 3.16 11.13 -10.12
C PHE A 145 4.30 11.79 -10.92
N ARG A 146 5.48 11.11 -11.04
CA ARG A 146 6.67 11.66 -11.70
C ARG A 146 7.64 10.55 -12.11
N ARG A 147 8.41 10.78 -13.16
CA ARG A 147 9.53 9.92 -13.56
C ARG A 147 10.84 10.61 -13.27
N GLU A 148 11.72 9.94 -12.53
CA GLU A 148 13.08 10.37 -12.25
C GLU A 148 14.09 9.47 -12.94
N ARG A 149 15.27 10.02 -13.23
CA ARG A 149 16.35 9.27 -13.83
C ARG A 149 17.32 8.80 -12.76
N TYR A 150 17.70 7.54 -12.80
CA TYR A 150 18.84 7.09 -12.03
C TYR A 150 20.12 7.63 -12.68
N ILE A 151 20.97 8.25 -11.88
CA ILE A 151 22.24 8.79 -12.31
C ILE A 151 23.33 8.07 -11.52
N PRO A 152 24.26 7.35 -12.19
CA PRO A 152 25.42 6.79 -11.53
C PRO A 152 26.32 7.93 -11.04
N VAL A 153 26.80 7.81 -9.81
CA VAL A 153 27.73 8.75 -9.18
C VAL A 153 28.95 8.00 -8.66
N CYS A 154 30.11 8.65 -8.70
CA CYS A 154 31.35 8.12 -8.15
C CYS A 154 32.13 9.23 -7.43
N ALA A 155 33.15 8.85 -6.70
CA ALA A 155 34.07 9.80 -6.08
C ALA A 155 34.76 10.65 -7.15
N ALA A 156 35.05 11.92 -6.86
CA ALA A 156 35.65 12.88 -7.79
C ALA A 156 37.00 12.42 -8.39
N GLY A 157 37.73 11.58 -7.69
CA GLY A 157 39.01 10.99 -8.14
C GLY A 157 38.90 9.62 -8.80
N HIS A 158 37.68 9.10 -9.02
CA HIS A 158 37.49 7.81 -9.66
C HIS A 158 37.77 7.90 -11.17
N ALA A 159 38.64 7.00 -11.66
CA ALA A 159 39.09 7.03 -13.05
C ALA A 159 38.05 6.38 -13.99
N LEU A 160 36.95 7.06 -14.21
CA LEU A 160 36.05 6.69 -15.31
C LEU A 160 36.51 7.32 -16.61
N PRO A 161 36.34 6.67 -17.77
CA PRO A 161 36.62 7.25 -19.06
C PRO A 161 35.87 8.56 -19.27
N ALA A 162 36.50 9.56 -19.89
CA ALA A 162 35.85 10.84 -20.15
C ALA A 162 34.67 10.68 -21.14
N GLY A 163 33.56 11.42 -20.89
CA GLY A 163 32.41 11.48 -21.79
C GLY A 163 31.18 10.72 -21.27
N LYS A 164 30.17 10.53 -22.15
CA LYS A 164 28.93 9.83 -21.80
C LYS A 164 29.19 8.32 -21.65
N GLN A 165 28.98 7.80 -20.46
CA GLN A 165 29.10 6.38 -20.16
C GLN A 165 27.79 5.64 -20.48
N LYS A 166 27.91 4.42 -21.00
CA LYS A 166 26.78 3.48 -21.12
C LYS A 166 26.82 2.54 -19.94
N LEU A 167 25.67 2.01 -19.54
CA LEU A 167 25.57 1.06 -18.41
C LEU A 167 26.54 -0.12 -18.55
N LYS A 168 26.75 -0.60 -19.79
CA LYS A 168 27.70 -1.69 -20.08
C LYS A 168 29.16 -1.35 -19.73
N ASP A 169 29.51 -0.08 -19.77
CA ASP A 169 30.88 0.39 -19.50
C ASP A 169 31.15 0.41 -17.98
N LEU A 170 30.09 0.29 -17.17
CA LEU A 170 30.15 0.24 -15.70
C LEU A 170 30.09 -1.18 -15.14
N LEU A 171 29.86 -2.21 -15.97
CA LEU A 171 29.72 -3.61 -15.51
C LEU A 171 31.00 -4.20 -14.90
N GLY A 172 32.17 -3.58 -15.14
CA GLY A 172 33.44 -3.98 -14.51
C GLY A 172 33.69 -3.32 -13.14
N GLU A 173 32.85 -2.37 -12.76
CA GLU A 173 33.01 -1.60 -11.52
C GLU A 173 32.21 -2.22 -10.37
N ARG A 174 32.63 -1.92 -9.13
CA ARG A 174 31.85 -2.26 -7.92
C ARG A 174 30.70 -1.26 -7.81
N LEU A 175 29.49 -1.73 -8.05
CA LEU A 175 28.28 -0.90 -7.96
C LEU A 175 27.60 -1.06 -6.59
N ILE A 176 27.23 0.06 -6.00
CA ILE A 176 26.28 0.11 -4.88
C ILE A 176 24.94 0.47 -5.47
N LEU A 177 24.00 -0.46 -5.40
CA LEU A 177 22.63 -0.28 -5.89
C LEU A 177 21.72 0.07 -4.72
N ARG A 178 20.78 0.96 -4.99
CA ARG A 178 19.73 1.34 -4.05
C ARG A 178 18.41 0.71 -4.47
#